data_8adc3ed470b171120f0c49c93c2b0b43
#
_entry.id   8adc3ed470b171120f0c49c93c2b0b43
#
_cell.length_a   1.000
_cell.length_b   1.000
_cell.length_c   1.000
_cell.angle_alpha   90.00
_cell.angle_beta   90.00
_cell.angle_gamma   90.00
#
_symmetry.space_group_name_H-M   'P 1'
#
loop_
_entity.id
_entity.type
_entity.pdbx_description
1 polymer ?
#
loop_
_entity_poly.entity_id
_entity_poly.type
_entity_poly.pdbx_seq_one_letter_code
_entity_poly.pdbx_strand_id
1 'polypeptide(L)'
;MKRKAIFAILPVFVLGILITNAYPASKEIKQRMIARLPVIKALKGQGIVGENNRGYLQFVGQKKEKEEVVTAENKDRKLVYKAIAKQQGTTAAVVGKHRAVQIANKAQPGEWLQDANGKWYQK
;
A
#
# COMPACT_ATOMS: atom_id res chain seq x y z
N MET A 1 22.56 -12.32 27.49
CA MET A 1 22.29 -12.17 27.18
C MET A 1 21.64 -11.67 26.39
N LYS A 2 21.45 -11.49 26.27
CA LYS A 2 20.89 -11.25 25.76
C LYS A 2 20.44 -10.92 24.75
N ARG A 3 20.09 -10.86 24.39
CA ARG A 3 19.71 -10.75 23.53
C ARG A 3 19.00 -10.39 22.79
N LYS A 4 18.59 -10.16 22.50
CA LYS A 4 18.00 -9.85 21.97
C LYS A 4 17.46 -9.54 21.01
N ALA A 5 17.10 -9.49 20.70
CA ALA A 5 16.65 -9.25 19.93
C ALA A 5 16.20 -8.70 19.07
N ILE A 6 15.94 -8.59 18.70
CA ILE A 6 15.55 -8.17 18.07
C ILE A 6 15.23 -7.77 17.09
N PHE A 7 14.93 -7.63 16.75
CA PHE A 7 14.58 -7.39 15.99
C PHE A 7 14.16 -6.96 15.05
N ALA A 8 13.84 -6.95 14.80
CA ALA A 8 13.55 -6.66 14.10
C ALA A 8 13.08 -6.07 13.27
N ILE A 9 12.88 -5.77 12.80
CA ILE A 9 12.45 -5.23 12.15
C ILE A 9 12.32 -4.78 11.08
N LEU A 10 12.06 -4.70 10.68
CA LEU A 10 11.99 -4.43 9.90
C LEU A 10 11.67 -3.96 8.81
N PRO A 11 11.79 -3.80 8.39
CA PRO A 11 11.87 -3.16 7.31
C PRO A 11 11.07 -3.47 6.26
N VAL A 12 10.80 -4.13 6.41
CA VAL A 12 10.01 -4.58 5.72
C VAL A 12 9.46 -3.93 4.74
N PHE A 13 9.44 -3.21 4.82
CA PHE A 13 8.72 -2.56 4.19
C PHE A 13 9.06 -2.07 2.94
N VAL A 14 9.92 -2.36 2.58
CA VAL A 14 10.34 -1.96 1.44
C VAL A 14 9.58 -2.48 0.49
N LEU A 15 8.82 -2.95 0.85
CA LEU A 15 7.96 -3.42 0.17
C LEU A 15 8.05 -3.94 -1.07
N GLY A 16 7.44 -4.04 -1.72
CA GLY A 16 7.34 -4.69 -2.89
C GLY A 16 8.50 -5.43 -3.37
N ILE A 17 9.62 -4.98 -3.08
CA ILE A 17 10.77 -5.58 -3.52
C ILE A 17 11.01 -6.88 -2.98
N LEU A 18 10.59 -7.06 -1.79
CA LEU A 18 10.92 -8.26 -1.10
C LEU A 18 10.18 -9.48 -1.46
N ILE A 19 9.15 -9.39 -2.26
CA ILE A 19 8.46 -10.58 -2.54
C ILE A 19 8.94 -11.22 -3.73
N THR A 20 9.97 -10.84 -4.29
CA THR A 20 10.33 -11.38 -5.53
C THR A 20 10.49 -12.84 -5.61
N ASN A 21 11.26 -13.45 -4.78
CA ASN A 21 11.58 -14.85 -4.97
C ASN A 21 10.70 -15.81 -4.21
N ALA A 22 10.02 -15.32 -3.21
CA ALA A 22 9.23 -16.20 -2.39
C ALA A 22 7.83 -16.43 -2.93
N TYR A 23 7.46 -15.74 -4.00
CA TYR A 23 6.11 -15.77 -4.49
C TYR A 23 6.14 -15.88 -6.01
N PRO A 24 5.66 -17.01 -6.55
CA PRO A 24 5.82 -17.27 -7.98
C PRO A 24 5.24 -16.20 -8.90
N ALA A 25 4.14 -15.57 -8.53
CA ALA A 25 3.50 -14.57 -9.36
C ALA A 25 3.95 -13.15 -9.08
N SER A 26 4.98 -12.97 -8.24
CA SER A 26 5.37 -11.63 -7.80
C SER A 26 5.84 -10.73 -8.94
N LYS A 27 6.48 -11.30 -9.94
CA LYS A 27 6.96 -10.51 -11.07
C LYS A 27 5.80 -9.94 -11.87
N GLU A 28 4.79 -10.73 -12.13
CA GLU A 28 3.62 -10.28 -12.87
C GLU A 28 2.84 -9.24 -12.06
N ILE A 29 2.70 -9.46 -10.79
CA ILE A 29 2.01 -8.49 -9.92
C ILE A 29 2.74 -7.17 -9.95
N LYS A 30 4.06 -7.20 -9.78
CA LYS A 30 4.87 -6.00 -9.78
C LYS A 30 4.73 -5.24 -11.09
N GLN A 31 4.77 -5.95 -12.21
CA GLN A 31 4.63 -5.31 -13.51
C GLN A 31 3.27 -4.64 -13.68
N ARG A 32 2.21 -5.30 -13.23
CA ARG A 32 0.86 -4.71 -13.30
C ARG A 32 0.77 -3.45 -12.44
N MET A 33 1.35 -3.49 -11.26
CA MET A 33 1.31 -2.33 -10.36
C MET A 33 2.09 -1.17 -10.94
N ILE A 34 3.25 -1.44 -11.53
CA ILE A 34 4.03 -0.40 -12.18
C ILE A 34 3.24 0.22 -13.34
N ALA A 35 2.59 -0.61 -14.12
CA ALA A 35 1.82 -0.11 -15.27
C ALA A 35 0.68 0.82 -14.84
N ARG A 36 0.13 0.64 -13.64
CA ARG A 36 -0.96 1.48 -13.15
C ARG A 36 -0.50 2.79 -12.53
N LEU A 37 0.78 2.92 -12.22
CA LEU A 37 1.26 4.11 -11.52
C LEU A 37 0.85 5.44 -12.13
N PRO A 38 0.97 5.63 -13.46
CA PRO A 38 0.58 6.92 -14.02
C PRO A 38 -0.91 7.23 -13.82
N VAL A 39 -1.76 6.22 -13.94
CA VAL A 39 -3.20 6.43 -13.77
C VAL A 39 -3.51 6.76 -12.31
N ILE A 40 -2.92 6.01 -11.38
CA ILE A 40 -3.14 6.23 -9.96
C ILE A 40 -2.64 7.61 -9.55
N LYS A 41 -1.49 8.00 -10.06
CA LYS A 41 -0.94 9.31 -9.76
C LYS A 41 -1.87 10.43 -10.25
N ALA A 42 -2.45 10.26 -11.42
CA ALA A 42 -3.40 11.23 -11.94
C ALA A 42 -4.65 11.31 -11.09
N LEU A 43 -5.19 10.16 -10.68
CA LEU A 43 -6.38 10.12 -9.82
C LEU A 43 -6.12 10.79 -8.48
N LYS A 44 -4.93 10.58 -7.90
CA LYS A 44 -4.56 11.24 -6.65
C LYS A 44 -4.42 12.74 -6.84
N GLY A 45 -3.77 13.15 -7.92
CA GLY A 45 -3.58 14.57 -8.20
C GLY A 45 -4.89 15.32 -8.42
N GLN A 46 -5.91 14.61 -8.92
CA GLN A 46 -7.22 15.20 -9.13
C GLN A 46 -8.11 15.14 -7.88
N GLY A 47 -7.61 14.53 -6.81
CA GLY A 47 -8.39 14.43 -5.58
C GLY A 47 -9.50 13.40 -5.64
N ILE A 48 -9.47 12.50 -6.61
CA ILE A 48 -10.51 11.48 -6.76
C ILE A 48 -10.28 10.33 -5.81
N VAL A 49 -9.04 9.90 -5.65
CA VAL A 49 -8.70 8.84 -4.69
C VAL A 49 -7.66 9.32 -3.71
N GLY A 50 -7.63 8.68 -2.55
CA GLY A 50 -6.59 8.86 -1.56
C GLY A 50 -6.14 7.51 -1.04
N GLU A 51 -5.15 7.54 -0.16
CA GLU A 51 -4.64 6.34 0.47
C GLU A 51 -5.27 6.22 1.84
N ASN A 52 -5.93 5.09 2.11
CA ASN A 52 -6.58 4.93 3.40
C ASN A 52 -5.60 4.39 4.45
N ASN A 53 -6.04 4.34 5.70
CA ASN A 53 -5.17 3.94 6.81
C ASN A 53 -4.90 2.45 6.88
N ARG A 54 -5.42 1.68 5.95
CA ARG A 54 -5.17 0.24 5.86
C ARG A 54 -4.23 -0.11 4.72
N GLY A 55 -3.77 0.89 3.96
CA GLY A 55 -2.83 0.67 2.88
C GLY A 55 -3.48 0.42 1.52
N TYR A 56 -4.71 0.88 1.33
CA TYR A 56 -5.43 0.72 0.08
C TYR A 56 -5.89 2.05 -0.48
N LEU A 57 -6.15 2.06 -1.79
CA LEU A 57 -6.77 3.22 -2.42
C LEU A 57 -8.26 3.25 -2.09
N GLN A 58 -8.79 4.44 -1.98
CA GLN A 58 -10.22 4.62 -1.70
C GLN A 58 -10.68 5.91 -2.34
N PHE A 59 -11.90 5.91 -2.89
CA PHE A 59 -12.48 7.14 -3.41
C PHE A 59 -12.79 8.06 -2.25
N VAL A 60 -12.37 9.32 -2.39
CA VAL A 60 -12.51 10.28 -1.29
C VAL A 60 -13.87 10.96 -1.34
N GLY A 61 -14.33 11.30 -2.52
CA GLY A 61 -15.61 11.96 -2.69
C GLY A 61 -16.59 11.10 -3.44
N GLN A 62 -17.54 11.73 -4.09
CA GLN A 62 -18.55 11.00 -4.83
C GLN A 62 -18.15 10.70 -6.26
N LYS A 63 -17.17 11.41 -6.78
CA LYS A 63 -16.71 11.19 -8.13
C LYS A 63 -15.87 9.92 -8.17
N LYS A 64 -16.25 9.03 -9.07
CA LYS A 64 -15.54 7.77 -9.23
C LYS A 64 -15.13 7.62 -10.68
N GLU A 65 -13.85 7.54 -10.90
CA GLU A 65 -13.28 7.32 -12.22
C GLU A 65 -12.32 6.17 -12.16
N LYS A 66 -12.25 5.42 -13.26
CA LYS A 66 -11.30 4.32 -13.34
C LYS A 66 -11.45 3.32 -12.20
N GLU A 67 -12.70 2.98 -11.88
CA GLU A 67 -12.94 2.04 -10.79
C GLU A 67 -12.23 0.71 -11.00
N GLU A 68 -12.14 0.27 -12.24
CA GLU A 68 -11.46 -0.99 -12.55
C GLU A 68 -9.98 -0.93 -12.19
N VAL A 69 -9.35 0.24 -12.33
CA VAL A 69 -7.93 0.40 -11.97
C VAL A 69 -7.77 0.37 -10.46
N VAL A 70 -8.64 1.06 -9.74
CA VAL A 70 -8.59 1.11 -8.28
C VAL A 70 -8.81 -0.30 -7.70
N THR A 71 -9.80 -1.01 -8.22
CA THR A 71 -10.11 -2.37 -7.77
C THR A 71 -8.94 -3.31 -8.04
N ALA A 72 -8.36 -3.24 -9.23
CA ALA A 72 -7.24 -4.10 -9.59
C ALA A 72 -6.01 -3.79 -8.73
N GLU A 73 -5.75 -2.52 -8.47
CA GLU A 73 -4.62 -2.13 -7.64
C GLU A 73 -4.78 -2.69 -6.22
N ASN A 74 -5.97 -2.53 -5.64
CA ASN A 74 -6.20 -3.00 -4.29
C ASN A 74 -6.12 -4.53 -4.20
N LYS A 75 -6.56 -5.22 -5.24
CA LYS A 75 -6.46 -6.67 -5.28
C LYS A 75 -5.00 -7.11 -5.27
N ASP A 76 -4.18 -6.46 -6.06
CA ASP A 76 -2.76 -6.79 -6.10
C ASP A 76 -2.06 -6.39 -4.80
N ARG A 77 -2.40 -5.25 -4.21
CA ARG A 77 -1.84 -4.87 -2.92
C ARG A 77 -2.14 -5.91 -1.86
N LYS A 78 -3.37 -6.43 -1.86
CA LYS A 78 -3.74 -7.45 -0.89
C LYS A 78 -2.89 -8.71 -1.05
N LEU A 79 -2.63 -9.12 -2.29
CA LEU A 79 -1.76 -10.26 -2.54
C LEU A 79 -0.35 -10.00 -2.02
N VAL A 80 0.17 -8.80 -2.26
CA VAL A 80 1.49 -8.41 -1.78
C VAL A 80 1.53 -8.45 -0.25
N TYR A 81 0.53 -7.87 0.40
CA TYR A 81 0.51 -7.81 1.87
C TYR A 81 0.43 -9.22 2.46
N LYS A 82 -0.35 -10.10 1.85
CA LYS A 82 -0.44 -11.49 2.31
C LYS A 82 0.90 -12.21 2.18
N ALA A 83 1.60 -11.99 1.08
CA ALA A 83 2.89 -12.63 0.87
C ALA A 83 3.92 -12.16 1.89
N ILE A 84 3.97 -10.85 2.13
CA ILE A 84 4.90 -10.29 3.12
C ILE A 84 4.56 -10.80 4.51
N ALA A 85 3.27 -10.81 4.84
CA ALA A 85 2.83 -11.28 6.16
C ALA A 85 3.25 -12.71 6.41
N LYS A 86 3.12 -13.55 5.40
CA LYS A 86 3.51 -14.94 5.52
C LYS A 86 4.99 -15.09 5.78
N GLN A 87 5.82 -14.29 5.11
CA GLN A 87 7.26 -14.34 5.31
C GLN A 87 7.66 -13.84 6.71
N GLN A 88 6.93 -12.91 7.24
CA GLN A 88 7.29 -12.26 8.49
C GLN A 88 6.52 -12.74 9.71
N GLY A 89 5.63 -13.70 9.52
CA GLY A 89 4.89 -14.26 10.65
C GLY A 89 3.87 -13.28 11.24
N THR A 90 3.24 -12.48 10.41
CA THR A 90 2.24 -11.52 10.85
C THR A 90 1.01 -11.62 9.95
N THR A 91 0.14 -10.62 9.97
CA THR A 91 -1.08 -10.63 9.19
C THR A 91 -1.02 -9.59 8.08
N ALA A 92 -1.82 -9.79 7.05
CA ALA A 92 -1.91 -8.82 5.96
C ALA A 92 -2.39 -7.47 6.46
N ALA A 93 -3.28 -7.46 7.47
CA ALA A 93 -3.77 -6.21 8.03
C ALA A 93 -2.64 -5.40 8.67
N VAL A 94 -1.75 -6.05 9.38
CA VAL A 94 -0.59 -5.39 9.99
C VAL A 94 0.33 -4.83 8.92
N VAL A 95 0.62 -5.63 7.89
CA VAL A 95 1.46 -5.18 6.78
C VAL A 95 0.84 -3.96 6.10
N GLY A 96 -0.47 -4.00 5.86
CA GLY A 96 -1.18 -2.90 5.22
C GLY A 96 -1.10 -1.61 6.02
N LYS A 97 -1.23 -1.69 7.33
CA LYS A 97 -1.12 -0.51 8.18
C LYS A 97 0.28 0.09 8.13
N HIS A 98 1.31 -0.75 8.16
CA HIS A 98 2.68 -0.26 8.02
C HIS A 98 2.89 0.39 6.68
N ARG A 99 2.32 -0.20 5.65
CA ARG A 99 2.43 0.37 4.30
C ARG A 99 1.75 1.73 4.22
N ALA A 100 0.59 1.87 4.88
CA ALA A 100 -0.11 3.14 4.91
C ALA A 100 0.76 4.26 5.48
N VAL A 101 1.51 3.97 6.54
CA VAL A 101 2.41 4.95 7.14
C VAL A 101 3.51 5.35 6.16
N GLN A 102 4.09 4.37 5.47
CA GLN A 102 5.14 4.65 4.48
C GLN A 102 4.61 5.50 3.34
N ILE A 103 3.42 5.19 2.85
CA ILE A 103 2.80 5.94 1.78
C ILE A 103 2.55 7.38 2.22
N ALA A 104 2.05 7.57 3.43
CA ALA A 104 1.78 8.91 3.95
C ALA A 104 3.06 9.73 4.03
N ASN A 105 4.15 9.10 4.43
CA ASN A 105 5.43 9.81 4.53
C ASN A 105 5.96 10.26 3.17
N LYS A 106 5.62 9.54 2.12
CA LYS A 106 6.11 9.85 0.78
C LYS A 106 5.11 10.59 -0.09
N ALA A 107 3.91 10.80 0.39
CA ALA A 107 2.86 11.42 -0.41
C ALA A 107 3.23 12.86 -0.79
N GLN A 108 2.72 13.28 -1.94
CA GLN A 108 2.93 14.64 -2.42
C GLN A 108 1.98 15.61 -1.71
N PRO A 109 2.39 16.87 -1.57
CA PRO A 109 1.50 17.86 -0.95
C PRO A 109 0.16 17.91 -1.68
N GLY A 110 -0.91 17.97 -0.91
CA GLY A 110 -2.27 18.02 -1.44
C GLY A 110 -2.94 16.68 -1.65
N GLU A 111 -2.21 15.58 -1.60
CA GLU A 111 -2.82 14.27 -1.74
C GLU A 111 -3.64 13.91 -0.50
N TRP A 112 -4.73 13.19 -0.72
CA TRP A 112 -5.61 12.78 0.36
C TRP A 112 -5.09 11.53 1.06
N LEU A 113 -5.07 11.61 2.37
CA LEU A 113 -4.63 10.53 3.25
C LEU A 113 -5.65 10.36 4.35
N GLN A 114 -5.62 9.22 5.02
CA GLN A 114 -6.55 8.95 6.10
C GLN A 114 -5.77 8.72 7.39
N ASP A 115 -6.17 9.42 8.45
CA ASP A 115 -5.45 9.28 9.73
C ASP A 115 -5.90 8.00 10.47
N ALA A 116 -5.32 7.77 11.63
CA ALA A 116 -5.59 6.56 12.39
C ALA A 116 -7.06 6.45 12.83
N ASN A 117 -7.74 7.57 12.91
CA ASN A 117 -9.15 7.60 13.33
C ASN A 117 -10.10 7.50 12.15
N GLY A 118 -9.58 7.37 10.94
CA GLY A 118 -10.40 7.25 9.76
C GLY A 118 -10.77 8.57 9.13
N LYS A 119 -10.19 9.67 9.60
CA LYS A 119 -10.51 10.98 9.07
C LYS A 119 -9.61 11.30 7.88
N TRP A 120 -10.21 11.79 6.80
CA TRP A 120 -9.46 12.20 5.62
C TRP A 120 -8.84 13.58 5.81
N TYR A 121 -7.62 13.72 5.33
CA TYR A 121 -6.94 15.02 5.32
C TYR A 121 -6.03 15.11 4.11
N GLN A 122 -5.64 16.31 3.73
CA GLN A 122 -4.69 16.51 2.65
C GLN A 122 -3.30 16.75 3.23
N LYS A 123 -2.32 16.13 2.58
CA LYS A 123 -0.96 16.30 3.04
C LYS A 123 -0.47 17.73 2.88
#